data_350346e508b4d98e3d92cda42168e45d
#
_entry.id   350346e508b4d98e3d92cda42168e45d
#
_cell.length_a   1.000
_cell.length_b   1.000
_cell.length_c   1.000
_cell.angle_alpha   90.00
_cell.angle_beta   90.00
_cell.angle_gamma   90.00
#
_symmetry.space_group_name_H-M   'P 1'
#
loop_
_entity.id
_entity.type
_entity.pdbx_description
1 polymer ?
#
loop_
_entity_poly.entity_id
_entity_poly.type
_entity_poly.pdbx_seq_one_letter_code
_entity_poly.pdbx_strand_id
1 'polypeptide(L)'
;MVAEDERRVPAAVVFDALGLDYEKAFASSGAHRASLRWLLERLAPGSRVLDVGCGTGRPTAAALADAGHRVLGVDVSPVMVELAARQVPGAEFRRADIRELPLEDGSFDAACAYFSLLQMDRAEQEAVVGRLARAVRPGGFAVLATVPVDIEGAEGLFMGQPVRVTSFGADAFKDVAVRAGLAVLAQEHAEFAPAHPEAVPEPHLFLHCRRPAR
;
A
#
# COMPACT_ATOMS: atom_id res chain seq x y z
N MET A 1 19.22 23.03 -3.44
CA MET A 1 18.40 21.84 -3.72
C MET A 1 19.04 20.52 -3.29
N VAL A 2 20.26 20.48 -2.72
CA VAL A 2 20.93 19.26 -2.24
C VAL A 2 20.79 19.04 -0.72
N ALA A 3 20.35 20.05 0.03
CA ALA A 3 20.36 20.02 1.51
C ALA A 3 19.07 19.48 2.16
N GLU A 4 17.98 19.25 1.43
CA GLU A 4 16.72 18.72 1.98
C GLU A 4 16.65 17.19 1.93
N ASP A 5 17.36 16.57 1.00
CA ASP A 5 17.36 15.11 0.83
C ASP A 5 18.20 14.38 1.91
N GLU A 6 19.19 15.04 2.50
CA GLU A 6 20.04 14.46 3.55
C GLU A 6 19.33 14.25 4.92
N ARG A 7 18.14 14.84 5.13
CA ARG A 7 17.39 14.70 6.39
C ARG A 7 16.27 13.67 6.33
N ARG A 8 15.97 13.11 5.17
CA ARG A 8 14.91 12.13 4.99
C ARG A 8 15.37 10.76 5.47
N VAL A 9 14.82 10.27 6.59
CA VAL A 9 15.02 8.88 6.98
C VAL A 9 14.36 7.99 5.93
N PRO A 10 15.10 7.12 5.24
CA PRO A 10 14.51 6.24 4.23
C PRO A 10 13.44 5.33 4.83
N ALA A 11 12.33 5.11 4.12
CA ALA A 11 11.26 4.21 4.56
C ALA A 11 11.79 2.83 4.98
N ALA A 12 12.76 2.28 4.25
CA ALA A 12 13.41 1.02 4.58
C ALA A 12 13.96 1.00 6.02
N VAL A 13 14.64 2.08 6.46
CA VAL A 13 15.22 2.15 7.82
C VAL A 13 14.14 2.09 8.89
N VAL A 14 13.04 2.81 8.69
CA VAL A 14 11.90 2.82 9.62
C VAL A 14 11.30 1.42 9.74
N PHE A 15 10.97 0.81 8.61
CA PHE A 15 10.29 -0.49 8.60
C PHE A 15 11.22 -1.66 8.94
N ASP A 16 12.54 -1.54 8.69
CA ASP A 16 13.53 -2.49 9.21
C ASP A 16 13.56 -2.50 10.74
N ALA A 17 13.44 -1.31 11.37
CA ALA A 17 13.44 -1.19 12.82
C ALA A 17 12.11 -1.72 13.43
N LEU A 18 10.98 -1.51 12.77
CA LEU A 18 9.67 -1.94 13.27
C LEU A 18 9.45 -3.45 13.13
N GLY A 19 9.83 -4.04 12.01
CA GLY A 19 9.68 -5.48 11.76
C GLY A 19 8.29 -6.02 12.11
N LEU A 20 8.23 -7.08 12.91
CA LEU A 20 6.96 -7.71 13.34
C LEU A 20 6.10 -6.86 14.29
N ASP A 21 6.64 -5.83 14.91
CA ASP A 21 5.84 -4.99 15.81
C ASP A 21 4.86 -4.13 15.01
N TYR A 22 5.22 -3.73 13.77
CA TYR A 22 4.27 -3.14 12.83
C TYR A 22 3.07 -4.06 12.56
N GLU A 23 3.32 -5.34 12.23
CA GLU A 23 2.25 -6.33 11.99
C GLU A 23 1.33 -6.46 13.20
N LYS A 24 1.90 -6.62 14.39
CA LYS A 24 1.12 -6.76 15.65
C LYS A 24 0.24 -5.53 15.90
N ALA A 25 0.79 -4.33 15.69
CA ALA A 25 0.07 -3.08 15.91
C ALA A 25 -1.17 -2.95 15.01
N PHE A 26 -1.08 -3.42 13.76
CA PHE A 26 -2.13 -3.26 12.75
C PHE A 26 -2.97 -4.51 12.50
N ALA A 27 -2.66 -5.65 13.12
CA ALA A 27 -3.34 -6.94 12.91
C ALA A 27 -4.86 -6.91 13.13
N SER A 28 -5.35 -6.02 14.01
CA SER A 28 -6.77 -5.94 14.36
C SER A 28 -7.63 -5.11 13.39
N SER A 29 -7.05 -4.48 12.36
CA SER A 29 -7.80 -3.61 11.43
C SER A 29 -8.92 -4.36 10.71
N GLY A 30 -10.16 -4.13 11.15
CA GLY A 30 -11.37 -4.69 10.53
C GLY A 30 -11.62 -4.13 9.14
N ALA A 31 -11.36 -2.83 8.95
CA ALA A 31 -11.55 -2.14 7.68
C ALA A 31 -10.57 -2.64 6.61
N HIS A 32 -9.29 -2.88 6.96
CA HIS A 32 -8.33 -3.48 6.02
C HIS A 32 -8.81 -4.88 5.57
N ARG A 33 -9.26 -5.72 6.51
CA ARG A 33 -9.81 -7.05 6.16
C ARG A 33 -11.09 -6.96 5.32
N ALA A 34 -11.96 -5.98 5.57
CA ALA A 34 -13.15 -5.75 4.76
C ALA A 34 -12.79 -5.32 3.33
N SER A 35 -11.84 -4.38 3.20
CA SER A 35 -11.33 -3.93 1.91
C SER A 35 -10.71 -5.08 1.11
N LEU A 36 -9.92 -5.93 1.75
CA LEU A 36 -9.32 -7.10 1.12
C LEU A 36 -10.37 -8.14 0.68
N ARG A 37 -11.41 -8.36 1.48
CA ARG A 37 -12.54 -9.22 1.11
C ARG A 37 -13.28 -8.67 -0.12
N TRP A 38 -13.50 -7.35 -0.18
CA TRP A 38 -14.07 -6.70 -1.34
C TRP A 38 -13.30 -7.03 -2.63
N LEU A 39 -11.97 -7.03 -2.58
CA LEU A 39 -11.12 -7.38 -3.71
C LEU A 39 -11.24 -8.88 -4.05
N LEU A 40 -11.09 -9.76 -3.05
CA LEU A 40 -11.16 -11.22 -3.23
C LEU A 40 -12.44 -11.70 -3.90
N GLU A 41 -13.60 -11.09 -3.55
CA GLU A 41 -14.90 -11.41 -4.15
C GLU A 41 -15.00 -11.07 -5.64
N ARG A 42 -14.07 -10.28 -6.17
CA ARG A 42 -14.09 -9.77 -7.56
C ARG A 42 -13.00 -10.37 -8.45
N LEU A 43 -12.04 -11.01 -7.84
CA LEU A 43 -10.94 -11.65 -8.56
C LEU A 43 -11.37 -13.01 -9.13
N ALA A 44 -11.01 -13.26 -10.38
CA ALA A 44 -11.12 -14.59 -10.96
C ALA A 44 -10.10 -15.55 -10.30
N PRO A 45 -10.38 -16.85 -10.21
CA PRO A 45 -9.40 -17.82 -9.68
C PRO A 45 -8.04 -17.72 -10.38
N GLY A 46 -6.96 -17.79 -9.60
CA GLY A 46 -5.60 -17.72 -10.13
C GLY A 46 -5.15 -16.34 -10.62
N SER A 47 -5.88 -15.29 -10.30
CA SER A 47 -5.53 -13.90 -10.66
C SER A 47 -4.13 -13.52 -10.22
N ARG A 48 -3.47 -12.66 -11.00
CA ARG A 48 -2.15 -12.12 -10.70
C ARG A 48 -2.29 -10.77 -10.00
N VAL A 49 -1.78 -10.66 -8.78
CA VAL A 49 -1.93 -9.47 -7.93
C VAL A 49 -0.58 -8.90 -7.53
N LEU A 50 -0.43 -7.58 -7.66
CA LEU A 50 0.71 -6.81 -7.16
C LEU A 50 0.35 -6.22 -5.80
N ASP A 51 1.16 -6.48 -4.77
CA ASP A 51 1.03 -5.90 -3.42
C ASP A 51 2.21 -4.98 -3.14
N VAL A 52 1.94 -3.66 -3.12
CA VAL A 52 2.95 -2.60 -3.03
C VAL A 52 3.12 -2.12 -1.59
N GLY A 53 4.35 -2.18 -1.09
CA GLY A 53 4.63 -2.03 0.33
C GLY A 53 4.03 -3.19 1.10
N CYS A 54 4.37 -4.41 0.67
CA CYS A 54 3.75 -5.64 1.18
C CYS A 54 4.06 -5.92 2.66
N GLY A 55 4.99 -5.19 3.27
CA GLY A 55 5.40 -5.36 4.65
C GLY A 55 5.78 -6.81 4.95
N THR A 56 5.25 -7.36 6.03
CA THR A 56 5.48 -8.76 6.44
C THR A 56 4.69 -9.79 5.61
N GLY A 57 3.95 -9.35 4.57
CA GLY A 57 3.05 -10.17 3.76
C GLY A 57 1.67 -10.38 4.39
N ARG A 58 1.44 -9.87 5.61
CA ARG A 58 0.15 -10.01 6.31
C ARG A 58 -0.50 -8.65 6.54
N PRO A 59 -1.85 -8.54 6.39
CA PRO A 59 -2.77 -9.61 6.00
C PRO A 59 -2.88 -9.83 4.48
N THR A 60 -2.40 -8.90 3.64
CA THR A 60 -2.76 -8.79 2.23
C THR A 60 -2.25 -9.98 1.40
N ALA A 61 -0.93 -10.14 1.27
CA ALA A 61 -0.36 -11.21 0.45
C ALA A 61 -0.80 -12.59 0.93
N ALA A 62 -0.88 -12.80 2.27
CA ALA A 62 -1.34 -14.06 2.84
C ALA A 62 -2.76 -14.41 2.40
N ALA A 63 -3.72 -13.50 2.58
CA ALA A 63 -5.10 -13.77 2.21
C ALA A 63 -5.29 -13.99 0.70
N LEU A 64 -4.54 -13.27 -0.13
CA LEU A 64 -4.56 -13.45 -1.59
C LEU A 64 -3.96 -14.81 -2.00
N ALA A 65 -2.83 -15.20 -1.41
CA ALA A 65 -2.19 -16.49 -1.70
C ALA A 65 -3.05 -17.68 -1.20
N ASP A 66 -3.62 -17.57 0.00
CA ASP A 66 -4.52 -18.59 0.57
C ASP A 66 -5.80 -18.77 -0.28
N ALA A 67 -6.25 -17.71 -0.98
CA ALA A 67 -7.33 -17.77 -1.95
C ALA A 67 -6.91 -18.31 -3.33
N GLY A 68 -5.65 -18.72 -3.51
CA GLY A 68 -5.13 -19.31 -4.74
C GLY A 68 -4.73 -18.29 -5.81
N HIS A 69 -4.50 -17.04 -5.46
CA HIS A 69 -3.99 -16.02 -6.37
C HIS A 69 -2.46 -16.03 -6.44
N ARG A 70 -1.91 -15.58 -7.58
CA ARG A 70 -0.47 -15.40 -7.78
C ARG A 70 -0.08 -14.00 -7.33
N VAL A 71 0.61 -13.90 -6.20
CA VAL A 71 0.96 -12.63 -5.58
C VAL A 71 2.43 -12.30 -5.83
N LEU A 72 2.69 -11.08 -6.27
CA LEU A 72 4.00 -10.44 -6.22
C LEU A 72 3.93 -9.32 -5.17
N GLY A 73 4.54 -9.53 -4.02
CA GLY A 73 4.75 -8.50 -3.00
C GLY A 73 6.07 -7.75 -3.24
N VAL A 74 6.03 -6.44 -3.14
CA VAL A 74 7.24 -5.59 -3.23
C VAL A 74 7.33 -4.67 -2.04
N ASP A 75 8.53 -4.53 -1.48
CA ASP A 75 8.82 -3.60 -0.39
C ASP A 75 10.27 -3.10 -0.51
N VAL A 76 10.54 -1.90 -0.01
CA VAL A 76 11.90 -1.33 0.02
C VAL A 76 12.73 -1.89 1.18
N SER A 77 12.06 -2.36 2.25
CA SER A 77 12.67 -2.93 3.44
C SER A 77 13.11 -4.38 3.20
N PRO A 78 14.41 -4.70 3.31
CA PRO A 78 14.88 -6.08 3.23
C PRO A 78 14.32 -6.95 4.36
N VAL A 79 14.15 -6.38 5.57
CA VAL A 79 13.59 -7.10 6.73
C VAL A 79 12.15 -7.50 6.47
N MET A 80 11.33 -6.58 5.94
CA MET A 80 9.93 -6.86 5.60
C MET A 80 9.83 -7.95 4.53
N VAL A 81 10.62 -7.88 3.46
CA VAL A 81 10.63 -8.89 2.40
C VAL A 81 11.04 -10.26 2.92
N GLU A 82 12.03 -10.33 3.81
CA GLU A 82 12.46 -11.59 4.42
C GLU A 82 11.38 -12.19 5.33
N LEU A 83 10.71 -11.36 6.13
CA LEU A 83 9.58 -11.77 6.96
C LEU A 83 8.43 -12.27 6.09
N ALA A 84 8.05 -11.54 5.04
CA ALA A 84 6.99 -11.90 4.11
C ALA A 84 7.26 -13.26 3.45
N ALA A 85 8.47 -13.47 2.95
CA ALA A 85 8.85 -14.74 2.31
C ALA A 85 8.78 -15.94 3.26
N ARG A 86 9.11 -15.73 4.54
CA ARG A 86 8.98 -16.76 5.57
C ARG A 86 7.53 -17.05 5.95
N GLN A 87 6.69 -16.00 6.06
CA GLN A 87 5.32 -16.12 6.52
C GLN A 87 4.35 -16.58 5.44
N VAL A 88 4.64 -16.29 4.16
CA VAL A 88 3.74 -16.55 3.02
C VAL A 88 4.51 -17.23 1.89
N PRO A 89 4.91 -18.50 2.07
CA PRO A 89 5.72 -19.23 1.06
C PRO A 89 4.98 -19.45 -0.27
N GLY A 90 3.67 -19.24 -0.31
CA GLY A 90 2.85 -19.32 -1.54
C GLY A 90 2.87 -18.08 -2.42
N ALA A 91 3.60 -17.01 -2.03
CA ALA A 91 3.71 -15.76 -2.77
C ALA A 91 5.19 -15.49 -3.16
N GLU A 92 5.37 -14.65 -4.17
CA GLU A 92 6.68 -14.12 -4.55
C GLU A 92 6.90 -12.76 -3.89
N PHE A 93 8.10 -12.54 -3.33
CA PHE A 93 8.45 -11.27 -2.71
C PHE A 93 9.76 -10.73 -3.29
N ARG A 94 9.81 -9.42 -3.54
CA ARG A 94 10.99 -8.74 -4.06
C ARG A 94 11.29 -7.48 -3.26
N ARG A 95 12.55 -7.33 -2.88
CA ARG A 95 13.02 -6.02 -2.45
C ARG A 95 13.13 -5.11 -3.66
N ALA A 96 12.27 -4.11 -3.74
CA ALA A 96 12.26 -3.15 -4.84
C ALA A 96 11.61 -1.83 -4.42
N ASP A 97 12.06 -0.74 -5.04
CA ASP A 97 11.35 0.53 -5.00
C ASP A 97 10.31 0.54 -6.12
N ILE A 98 9.06 0.71 -5.76
CA ILE A 98 7.95 0.74 -6.72
C ILE A 98 8.08 1.90 -7.72
N ARG A 99 8.79 2.97 -7.37
CA ARG A 99 9.04 4.11 -8.25
C ARG A 99 9.92 3.71 -9.45
N GLU A 100 10.79 2.72 -9.28
CA GLU A 100 11.77 2.28 -10.27
C GLU A 100 11.45 0.89 -10.87
N LEU A 101 10.66 0.04 -10.16
CA LEU A 101 10.37 -1.32 -10.60
C LEU A 101 9.73 -1.32 -11.99
N PRO A 102 10.32 -2.00 -12.99
CA PRO A 102 9.68 -2.15 -14.30
C PRO A 102 8.35 -2.91 -14.17
N LEU A 103 7.27 -2.28 -14.61
CA LEU A 103 5.93 -2.87 -14.66
C LEU A 103 5.43 -2.82 -16.09
N GLU A 104 5.07 -3.97 -16.63
CA GLU A 104 4.44 -4.06 -17.95
C GLU A 104 2.96 -3.67 -17.84
N ASP A 105 2.47 -2.89 -18.80
CA ASP A 105 1.08 -2.46 -18.86
C ASP A 105 0.13 -3.67 -18.96
N GLY A 106 -0.89 -3.69 -18.10
CA GLY A 106 -1.90 -4.74 -18.09
C GLY A 106 -1.42 -6.11 -17.61
N SER A 107 -0.26 -6.18 -16.96
CA SER A 107 0.34 -7.46 -16.51
C SER A 107 -0.26 -8.03 -15.24
N PHE A 108 -1.12 -7.28 -14.53
CA PHE A 108 -1.78 -7.72 -13.30
C PHE A 108 -3.30 -7.62 -13.42
N ASP A 109 -4.01 -8.54 -12.79
CA ASP A 109 -5.47 -8.49 -12.62
C ASP A 109 -5.89 -7.47 -11.56
N ALA A 110 -5.04 -7.29 -10.54
CA ALA A 110 -5.22 -6.25 -9.54
C ALA A 110 -3.89 -5.75 -8.96
N ALA A 111 -3.93 -4.56 -8.35
CA ALA A 111 -2.86 -3.99 -7.55
C ALA A 111 -3.40 -3.46 -6.22
N CYS A 112 -2.63 -3.65 -5.14
CA CYS A 112 -2.89 -3.12 -3.81
C CYS A 112 -1.77 -2.17 -3.39
N ALA A 113 -2.13 -1.05 -2.74
CA ALA A 113 -1.21 -0.17 -2.04
C ALA A 113 -1.89 0.26 -0.73
N TYR A 114 -1.70 -0.53 0.32
CA TYR A 114 -2.27 -0.26 1.64
C TYR A 114 -1.28 0.52 2.48
N PHE A 115 -1.54 1.82 2.68
CA PHE A 115 -0.74 2.75 3.51
C PHE A 115 0.74 2.86 3.15
N SER A 116 1.14 2.40 1.97
CA SER A 116 2.53 2.25 1.55
C SER A 116 3.13 3.47 0.85
N LEU A 117 2.33 4.50 0.56
CA LEU A 117 2.77 5.67 -0.18
C LEU A 117 3.11 6.89 0.72
N LEU A 118 2.82 6.83 2.00
CA LEU A 118 2.84 7.96 2.93
C LEU A 118 4.22 8.62 3.13
N GLN A 119 5.32 7.92 2.83
CA GLN A 119 6.68 8.47 2.91
C GLN A 119 7.21 9.00 1.56
N MET A 120 6.36 9.06 0.54
CA MET A 120 6.62 9.68 -0.75
C MET A 120 6.05 11.10 -0.76
N ASP A 121 6.65 12.02 -1.53
CA ASP A 121 6.01 13.31 -1.79
C ASP A 121 4.77 13.15 -2.67
N ARG A 122 3.98 14.23 -2.83
CA ARG A 122 2.73 14.18 -3.60
C ARG A 122 2.94 13.81 -5.06
N ALA A 123 3.98 14.31 -5.68
CA ALA A 123 4.29 14.02 -7.08
C ALA A 123 4.68 12.53 -7.26
N GLU A 124 5.47 12.00 -6.34
CA GLU A 124 5.84 10.58 -6.30
C GLU A 124 4.60 9.68 -6.10
N GLN A 125 3.70 10.04 -5.17
CA GLN A 125 2.44 9.31 -4.95
C GLN A 125 1.57 9.29 -6.21
N GLU A 126 1.37 10.44 -6.87
CA GLU A 126 0.63 10.54 -8.12
C GLU A 126 1.26 9.69 -9.23
N ALA A 127 2.58 9.76 -9.38
CA ALA A 127 3.30 8.96 -10.37
C ALA A 127 3.15 7.46 -10.13
N VAL A 128 3.26 7.01 -8.86
CA VAL A 128 3.10 5.59 -8.49
C VAL A 128 1.66 5.13 -8.74
N VAL A 129 0.64 5.88 -8.33
CA VAL A 129 -0.76 5.54 -8.61
C VAL A 129 -0.99 5.42 -10.12
N GLY A 130 -0.42 6.32 -10.94
CA GLY A 130 -0.47 6.24 -12.40
C GLY A 130 0.21 4.98 -12.96
N ARG A 131 1.35 4.57 -12.37
CA ARG A 131 2.03 3.32 -12.74
C ARG A 131 1.19 2.09 -12.41
N LEU A 132 0.59 2.06 -11.22
CA LEU A 132 -0.29 0.96 -10.79
C LEU A 132 -1.53 0.85 -11.68
N ALA A 133 -2.14 1.99 -12.01
CA ALA A 133 -3.29 2.02 -12.92
C ALA A 133 -2.97 1.42 -14.30
N ARG A 134 -1.77 1.69 -14.84
CA ARG A 134 -1.33 1.09 -16.11
C ARG A 134 -0.96 -0.40 -15.96
N ALA A 135 -0.35 -0.80 -14.87
CA ALA A 135 0.05 -2.19 -14.62
C ALA A 135 -1.16 -3.12 -14.46
N VAL A 136 -2.28 -2.62 -13.93
CA VAL A 136 -3.55 -3.35 -13.86
C VAL A 136 -4.14 -3.43 -15.27
N ARG A 137 -4.61 -4.62 -15.71
CA ARG A 137 -5.25 -4.80 -17.02
C ARG A 137 -6.57 -4.01 -17.14
N PRO A 138 -7.02 -3.65 -18.35
CA PRO A 138 -8.38 -3.13 -18.54
C PRO A 138 -9.43 -4.04 -17.91
N GLY A 139 -10.34 -3.46 -17.15
CA GLY A 139 -11.35 -4.18 -16.37
C GLY A 139 -10.86 -4.77 -15.05
N GLY A 140 -9.56 -4.69 -14.73
CA GLY A 140 -8.98 -5.14 -13.47
C GLY A 140 -9.19 -4.13 -12.33
N PHE A 141 -8.70 -4.46 -11.14
CA PHE A 141 -9.01 -3.71 -9.92
C PHE A 141 -7.75 -3.09 -9.28
N ALA A 142 -7.93 -1.98 -8.58
CA ALA A 142 -6.89 -1.41 -7.72
C ALA A 142 -7.52 -1.08 -6.36
N VAL A 143 -6.78 -1.35 -5.28
CA VAL A 143 -7.12 -0.88 -3.94
C VAL A 143 -6.02 0.03 -3.45
N LEU A 144 -6.39 1.26 -3.08
CA LEU A 144 -5.48 2.26 -2.56
C LEU A 144 -5.95 2.66 -1.15
N ALA A 145 -5.06 2.62 -0.17
CA ALA A 145 -5.38 3.07 1.17
C ALA A 145 -4.37 4.10 1.68
N THR A 146 -4.87 5.10 2.41
CA THR A 146 -4.08 6.19 2.98
C THR A 146 -4.66 6.66 4.32
N VAL A 147 -3.88 7.47 5.03
CA VAL A 147 -4.31 8.28 6.18
C VAL A 147 -4.65 9.67 5.64
N PRO A 148 -5.94 10.07 5.49
CA PRO A 148 -6.35 11.25 4.72
C PRO A 148 -6.30 12.55 5.53
N VAL A 149 -5.13 12.95 6.02
CA VAL A 149 -4.95 14.12 6.91
C VAL A 149 -4.45 15.39 6.21
N ASP A 150 -4.24 15.35 4.89
CA ASP A 150 -3.85 16.51 4.06
C ASP A 150 -2.61 17.26 4.57
N ILE A 151 -1.52 16.54 4.71
CA ILE A 151 -0.22 17.06 5.13
C ILE A 151 0.85 16.81 4.07
N GLU A 152 1.90 17.64 4.03
CA GLU A 152 3.02 17.47 3.13
C GLU A 152 4.34 17.62 3.85
N GLY A 153 5.14 16.55 3.83
CA GLY A 153 6.46 16.55 4.42
C GLY A 153 6.51 16.77 5.93
N ALA A 154 5.42 16.46 6.65
CA ALA A 154 5.36 16.61 8.10
C ALA A 154 6.30 15.61 8.79
N GLU A 155 7.15 16.11 9.67
CA GLU A 155 8.05 15.32 10.50
C GLU A 155 7.35 14.91 11.79
N GLY A 156 7.56 13.68 12.24
CA GLY A 156 6.96 13.15 13.46
C GLY A 156 7.56 11.80 13.86
N LEU A 157 6.89 11.17 14.80
CA LEU A 157 7.22 9.80 15.24
C LEU A 157 6.08 8.85 14.84
N PHE A 158 6.45 7.74 14.27
CA PHE A 158 5.55 6.62 14.00
C PHE A 158 6.05 5.38 14.75
N MET A 159 5.31 4.96 15.77
CA MET A 159 5.72 3.86 16.65
C MET A 159 7.16 4.04 17.19
N GLY A 160 7.51 5.27 17.62
CA GLY A 160 8.83 5.62 18.14
C GLY A 160 9.93 5.87 17.09
N GLN A 161 9.65 5.64 15.80
CA GLN A 161 10.60 5.87 14.72
C GLN A 161 10.38 7.24 14.07
N PRO A 162 11.46 8.01 13.77
CA PRO A 162 11.32 9.28 13.07
C PRO A 162 10.83 9.04 11.64
N VAL A 163 9.79 9.74 11.24
CA VAL A 163 9.20 9.66 9.90
C VAL A 163 8.95 11.05 9.33
N ARG A 164 8.95 11.12 8.01
CA ARG A 164 8.41 12.25 7.26
C ARG A 164 7.21 11.76 6.45
N VAL A 165 6.05 12.32 6.71
CA VAL A 165 4.78 11.85 6.14
C VAL A 165 4.18 12.90 5.23
N THR A 166 3.71 12.45 4.08
CA THR A 166 2.90 13.22 3.14
C THR A 166 1.62 12.45 2.86
N SER A 167 0.51 13.14 2.93
CA SER A 167 -0.80 12.56 2.64
C SER A 167 -1.71 13.59 1.98
N PHE A 168 -2.58 13.12 1.12
CA PHE A 168 -3.69 13.90 0.58
C PHE A 168 -4.90 13.83 1.51
N GLY A 169 -5.73 14.87 1.51
CA GLY A 169 -7.09 14.75 2.03
C GLY A 169 -7.93 13.77 1.19
N ALA A 170 -9.05 13.31 1.72
CA ALA A 170 -9.84 12.25 1.12
C ALA A 170 -10.27 12.52 -0.33
N ASP A 171 -10.81 13.71 -0.60
CA ASP A 171 -11.26 14.08 -1.96
C ASP A 171 -10.07 14.21 -2.92
N ALA A 172 -8.97 14.83 -2.47
CA ALA A 172 -7.77 14.99 -3.29
C ALA A 172 -7.13 13.63 -3.63
N PHE A 173 -7.12 12.67 -2.69
CA PHE A 173 -6.62 11.31 -2.97
C PHE A 173 -7.49 10.55 -3.97
N LYS A 174 -8.82 10.73 -3.87
CA LYS A 174 -9.76 10.22 -4.88
C LYS A 174 -9.48 10.82 -6.25
N ASP A 175 -9.24 12.13 -6.32
CA ASP A 175 -8.90 12.81 -7.58
C ASP A 175 -7.58 12.30 -8.18
N VAL A 176 -6.59 11.96 -7.34
CA VAL A 176 -5.35 11.29 -7.81
C VAL A 176 -5.69 9.98 -8.52
N ALA A 177 -6.53 9.13 -7.93
CA ALA A 177 -6.94 7.87 -8.56
C ALA A 177 -7.68 8.09 -9.88
N VAL A 178 -8.59 9.08 -9.93
CA VAL A 178 -9.35 9.44 -11.14
C VAL A 178 -8.45 9.97 -12.24
N ARG A 179 -7.52 10.90 -11.92
CA ARG A 179 -6.53 11.41 -12.89
C ARG A 179 -5.61 10.32 -13.42
N ALA A 180 -5.32 9.28 -12.61
CA ALA A 180 -4.59 8.11 -13.05
C ALA A 180 -5.36 7.19 -14.02
N GLY A 181 -6.65 7.49 -14.29
CA GLY A 181 -7.51 6.71 -15.17
C GLY A 181 -8.26 5.57 -14.48
N LEU A 182 -8.36 5.60 -13.15
CA LEU A 182 -9.15 4.64 -12.38
C LEU A 182 -10.57 5.16 -12.13
N ALA A 183 -11.56 4.30 -12.22
CA ALA A 183 -12.92 4.57 -11.75
C ALA A 183 -13.00 4.14 -10.28
N VAL A 184 -13.32 5.07 -9.37
CA VAL A 184 -13.57 4.77 -7.96
C VAL A 184 -14.97 4.19 -7.82
N LEU A 185 -15.08 2.92 -7.45
CA LEU A 185 -16.34 2.18 -7.29
C LEU A 185 -16.92 2.33 -5.89
N ALA A 186 -16.06 2.43 -4.88
CA ALA A 186 -16.43 2.64 -3.49
C ALA A 186 -15.29 3.33 -2.73
N GLN A 187 -15.66 4.03 -1.67
CA GLN A 187 -14.71 4.51 -0.68
C GLN A 187 -15.22 4.14 0.71
N GLU A 188 -14.31 3.80 1.59
CA GLU A 188 -14.60 3.43 2.98
C GLU A 188 -13.71 4.25 3.90
N HIS A 189 -14.32 4.85 4.93
CA HIS A 189 -13.63 5.57 5.99
C HIS A 189 -13.71 4.76 7.28
N ALA A 190 -12.63 4.72 8.03
CA ALA A 190 -12.58 4.08 9.33
C ALA A 190 -11.63 4.84 10.26
N GLU A 191 -11.95 4.84 11.55
CA GLU A 191 -10.98 5.19 12.59
C GLU A 191 -10.30 3.91 13.07
N PHE A 192 -8.99 3.96 13.20
CA PHE A 192 -8.21 2.82 13.68
C PHE A 192 -7.23 3.25 14.77
N ALA A 193 -7.18 2.50 15.84
CA ALA A 193 -6.20 2.67 16.92
C ALA A 193 -5.22 1.48 16.87
N PRO A 194 -3.96 1.69 16.43
CA PRO A 194 -2.96 0.63 16.43
C PRO A 194 -2.67 0.14 17.86
N ALA A 195 -2.43 -1.16 18.01
CA ALA A 195 -2.10 -1.78 19.28
C ALA A 195 -0.62 -1.56 19.65
N HIS A 196 -0.23 -0.30 19.83
CA HIS A 196 1.13 0.09 20.21
C HIS A 196 1.09 1.29 21.16
N PRO A 197 1.92 1.32 22.23
CA PRO A 197 1.84 2.37 23.27
C PRO A 197 2.16 3.79 22.75
N GLU A 198 2.95 3.91 21.68
CA GLU A 198 3.33 5.18 21.08
C GLU A 198 2.50 5.52 19.82
N ALA A 199 1.49 4.72 19.48
CA ALA A 199 0.59 5.00 18.38
C ALA A 199 -0.62 5.80 18.86
N VAL A 200 -1.15 6.62 17.97
CA VAL A 200 -2.40 7.37 18.18
C VAL A 200 -3.46 6.86 17.22
N PRO A 201 -4.76 7.00 17.56
CA PRO A 201 -5.82 6.72 16.60
C PRO A 201 -5.66 7.57 15.34
N GLU A 202 -5.88 6.95 14.20
CA GLU A 202 -5.72 7.61 12.90
C GLU A 202 -6.90 7.30 11.97
N PRO A 203 -7.33 8.27 11.14
CA PRO A 203 -8.35 8.03 10.13
C PRO A 203 -7.75 7.22 8.98
N HIS A 204 -8.50 6.24 8.52
CA HIS A 204 -8.15 5.43 7.34
C HIS A 204 -9.12 5.69 6.21
N LEU A 205 -8.62 5.79 4.99
CA LEU A 205 -9.38 5.83 3.76
C LEU A 205 -8.98 4.67 2.87
N PHE A 206 -9.97 3.92 2.38
CA PHE A 206 -9.78 2.88 1.37
C PHE A 206 -10.54 3.25 0.10
N LEU A 207 -9.86 3.31 -1.02
CA LEU A 207 -10.45 3.50 -2.34
C LEU A 207 -10.45 2.16 -3.08
N HIS A 208 -11.64 1.71 -3.44
CA HIS A 208 -11.85 0.52 -4.25
C HIS A 208 -12.07 0.94 -5.70
N CYS A 209 -11.11 0.65 -6.55
CA CYS A 209 -11.04 1.19 -7.90
C CYS A 209 -11.09 0.08 -8.94
N ARG A 210 -11.46 0.45 -10.16
CA ARG A 210 -11.40 -0.38 -11.35
C ARG A 210 -10.72 0.38 -12.48
N ARG A 211 -9.80 -0.27 -13.20
CA ARG A 211 -9.38 0.26 -14.49
C ARG A 211 -10.51 0.05 -15.50
N PRO A 212 -11.05 1.07 -16.16
CA PRO A 212 -12.07 0.91 -17.19
C PRO A 212 -11.62 -0.07 -18.27
N ALA A 213 -12.57 -0.76 -18.91
CA ALA A 213 -12.29 -1.72 -19.98
C ALA A 213 -11.83 -1.05 -21.28
N ARG A 214 -12.15 0.23 -21.41
CA ARG A 214 -11.70 1.15 -22.48
C ARG A 214 -11.74 2.57 -21.99
#